data_650ae2720e7be06309dfda74ab2f36fc
#
_entry.id   650ae2720e7be06309dfda74ab2f36fc
#
_cell.length_a   1.000
_cell.length_b   1.000
_cell.length_c   1.000
_cell.angle_alpha   90.00
_cell.angle_beta   90.00
_cell.angle_gamma   90.00
#
_symmetry.space_group_name_H-M   'P 1'
#
loop_
_entity.id
_entity.type
_entity.pdbx_description
1 polymer ?
#
loop_
_entity_poly.entity_id
_entity_poly.type
_entity_poly.pdbx_seq_one_letter_code
_entity_poly.pdbx_strand_id
1 'polypeptide(L)'
;REKKINTYIAQNNVQKRVIYNGKTHVICDIVDNKPIYKSLDNETGALVTKANHLQVGGSLGLDLQGTGITVGVFDGGPVQTDHVEFQNSDDTGTRVTNYDSNNIDGNTNDDDHATHVSGTIGAIGDNEQAKGMATDVSFITYNFFSDKGKMIGVQDNSELDVFLSNHSYGVSINQPNGNQIAAWNMGAYTSGAAQVDAIARDYPYYLMVYSAGNSGTVNYEGGLYSGYDKLTGDKNAKNSLVVANANAQVNAFTGEVIS
;
A
#
# COMPACT_ATOMS: atom_id res chain seq x y z
N ARG A 1 -3.01 -17.86 -13.94
CA ARG A 1 -4.23 -17.06 -13.68
C ARG A 1 -4.49 -16.11 -14.84
N GLU A 2 -3.55 -15.27 -15.20
CA GLU A 2 -3.69 -14.29 -16.29
C GLU A 2 -3.96 -14.95 -17.66
N LYS A 3 -3.25 -16.04 -18.00
CA LYS A 3 -3.52 -16.82 -19.22
C LYS A 3 -4.97 -17.31 -19.29
N LYS A 4 -5.54 -17.76 -18.15
CA LYS A 4 -6.94 -18.20 -18.06
C LYS A 4 -7.91 -17.05 -18.30
N ILE A 5 -7.63 -15.87 -17.74
CA ILE A 5 -8.42 -14.65 -17.94
C ILE A 5 -8.37 -14.22 -19.41
N ASN A 6 -7.18 -14.13 -20.00
CA ASN A 6 -7.02 -13.70 -21.39
C ASN A 6 -7.70 -14.67 -22.38
N THR A 7 -7.63 -15.97 -22.11
CA THR A 7 -8.36 -16.98 -22.89
C THR A 7 -9.87 -16.77 -22.79
N TYR A 8 -10.39 -16.57 -21.59
CA TYR A 8 -11.82 -16.33 -21.37
C TYR A 8 -12.31 -15.06 -22.09
N ILE A 9 -11.55 -13.97 -21.99
CA ILE A 9 -11.85 -12.69 -22.65
C ILE A 9 -11.96 -12.89 -24.16
N ALA A 10 -10.98 -13.57 -24.76
CA ALA A 10 -10.95 -13.82 -26.21
C ALA A 10 -12.09 -14.73 -26.67
N GLN A 11 -12.45 -15.76 -25.89
CA GLN A 11 -13.51 -16.70 -26.24
C GLN A 11 -14.92 -16.14 -26.06
N ASN A 12 -15.12 -15.22 -25.12
CA ASN A 12 -16.44 -14.70 -24.76
C ASN A 12 -16.67 -13.26 -25.23
N ASN A 13 -15.69 -12.65 -25.92
CA ASN A 13 -15.74 -11.27 -26.40
C ASN A 13 -16.16 -10.27 -25.31
N VAL A 14 -15.61 -10.42 -24.12
CA VAL A 14 -15.86 -9.52 -22.97
C VAL A 14 -14.67 -8.61 -22.72
N GLN A 15 -14.94 -7.44 -22.15
CA GLN A 15 -13.86 -6.52 -21.75
C GLN A 15 -13.26 -6.94 -20.41
N LYS A 16 -11.92 -6.85 -20.28
CA LYS A 16 -11.22 -7.09 -19.02
C LYS A 16 -11.64 -6.12 -17.92
N ARG A 17 -12.00 -4.90 -18.33
CA ARG A 17 -12.43 -3.80 -17.46
C ARG A 17 -13.81 -3.32 -17.92
N VAL A 18 -14.74 -3.24 -16.97
CA VAL A 18 -16.09 -2.76 -17.23
C VAL A 18 -16.50 -1.73 -16.16
N ILE A 19 -17.36 -0.80 -16.51
CA ILE A 19 -18.01 0.11 -15.57
C ILE A 19 -19.44 -0.41 -15.34
N TYR A 20 -19.76 -0.69 -14.09
CA TYR A 20 -21.10 -1.13 -13.69
C TYR A 20 -21.50 -0.39 -12.41
N ASN A 21 -22.67 0.23 -12.42
CA ASN A 21 -23.16 1.09 -11.33
C ASN A 21 -22.17 2.19 -10.90
N GLY A 22 -21.49 2.81 -11.88
CA GLY A 22 -20.50 3.85 -11.63
C GLY A 22 -19.14 3.35 -11.14
N LYS A 23 -18.98 2.05 -10.84
CA LYS A 23 -17.73 1.46 -10.35
C LYS A 23 -16.98 0.73 -11.45
N THR A 24 -15.66 0.86 -11.44
CA THR A 24 -14.79 0.09 -12.31
C THR A 24 -14.61 -1.32 -11.74
N HIS A 25 -14.92 -2.31 -12.56
CA HIS A 25 -14.74 -3.72 -12.26
C HIS A 25 -13.72 -4.34 -13.22
N VAL A 26 -12.75 -5.06 -12.69
CA VAL A 26 -11.69 -5.73 -13.47
C VAL A 26 -11.77 -7.23 -13.22
N ILE A 27 -11.74 -8.04 -14.31
CA ILE A 27 -11.70 -9.50 -14.19
C ILE A 27 -10.40 -9.90 -13.49
N CYS A 28 -10.54 -10.49 -12.31
CA CYS A 28 -9.41 -10.94 -11.49
C CYS A 28 -9.24 -12.46 -11.46
N ASP A 29 -10.28 -13.21 -11.81
CA ASP A 29 -10.23 -14.67 -11.96
C ASP A 29 -11.37 -15.19 -12.83
N ILE A 30 -11.28 -16.45 -13.22
CA ILE A 30 -12.37 -17.22 -13.84
C ILE A 30 -12.63 -18.45 -12.99
N VAL A 31 -13.81 -18.57 -12.42
CA VAL A 31 -14.24 -19.71 -11.60
C VAL A 31 -15.49 -20.31 -12.23
N ASP A 32 -15.52 -21.63 -12.42
CA ASP A 32 -16.64 -22.36 -13.06
C ASP A 32 -17.11 -21.71 -14.37
N ASN A 33 -16.13 -21.33 -15.21
CA ASN A 33 -16.35 -20.63 -16.48
C ASN A 33 -17.12 -19.30 -16.35
N LYS A 34 -17.04 -18.63 -15.18
CA LYS A 34 -17.62 -17.32 -14.94
C LYS A 34 -16.52 -16.34 -14.52
N PRO A 35 -16.55 -15.09 -15.00
CA PRO A 35 -15.61 -14.09 -14.60
C PRO A 35 -15.89 -13.63 -13.16
N ILE A 36 -14.85 -13.57 -12.37
CA ILE A 36 -14.87 -12.92 -11.05
C ILE A 36 -14.25 -11.54 -11.21
N TYR A 37 -14.98 -10.55 -10.80
CA TYR A 37 -14.55 -9.16 -10.85
C TYR A 37 -14.10 -8.66 -9.49
N LYS A 38 -13.08 -7.80 -9.49
CA LYS A 38 -12.76 -6.91 -8.36
C LYS A 38 -13.12 -5.50 -8.76
N SER A 39 -13.78 -4.78 -7.89
CA SER A 39 -13.86 -3.32 -7.98
C SER A 39 -12.57 -2.71 -7.45
N LEU A 40 -12.11 -1.66 -8.11
CA LEU A 40 -11.04 -0.80 -7.62
C LEU A 40 -11.74 0.33 -6.88
N ASP A 41 -11.82 0.28 -5.57
CA ASP A 41 -12.39 1.38 -4.84
C ASP A 41 -11.78 1.48 -3.42
N ASN A 42 -11.22 2.65 -3.12
CA ASN A 42 -10.76 3.01 -1.79
C ASN A 42 -11.94 3.33 -0.85
N GLU A 43 -13.13 3.55 -1.39
CA GLU A 43 -14.33 3.85 -0.61
C GLU A 43 -14.60 2.78 0.44
N THR A 44 -14.51 1.51 0.05
CA THR A 44 -14.66 0.39 1.00
C THR A 44 -13.58 0.42 2.09
N GLY A 45 -12.34 0.72 1.72
CA GLY A 45 -11.24 0.91 2.66
C GLY A 45 -11.50 2.04 3.66
N ALA A 46 -11.98 3.18 3.18
CA ALA A 46 -12.35 4.31 4.02
C ALA A 46 -13.50 4.00 4.97
N LEU A 47 -14.50 3.25 4.51
CA LEU A 47 -15.62 2.79 5.35
C LEU A 47 -15.16 1.80 6.45
N VAL A 48 -14.30 0.84 6.11
CA VAL A 48 -13.75 -0.14 7.05
C VAL A 48 -12.89 0.54 8.13
N THR A 49 -12.00 1.44 7.71
CA THR A 49 -11.10 2.17 8.63
C THR A 49 -11.79 3.33 9.33
N LYS A 50 -13.00 3.70 8.90
CA LYS A 50 -13.73 4.89 9.36
C LYS A 50 -13.05 6.23 9.00
N ALA A 51 -12.10 6.22 8.06
CA ALA A 51 -11.44 7.43 7.58
C ALA A 51 -12.42 8.44 6.98
N ASN A 52 -13.47 7.95 6.32
CA ASN A 52 -14.56 8.77 5.78
C ASN A 52 -15.28 9.63 6.82
N HIS A 53 -15.27 9.26 8.11
CA HIS A 53 -15.86 10.07 9.17
C HIS A 53 -14.99 11.28 9.57
N LEU A 54 -13.70 11.23 9.26
CA LEU A 54 -12.71 12.27 9.58
C LEU A 54 -12.61 13.35 8.49
N GLN A 55 -12.92 12.97 7.24
CA GLN A 55 -12.84 13.85 6.08
C GLN A 55 -13.98 14.87 6.06
N VAL A 56 -13.86 15.87 5.18
CA VAL A 56 -14.93 16.87 4.93
C VAL A 56 -16.25 16.20 4.65
N GLY A 57 -17.31 16.65 5.33
CA GLY A 57 -18.66 16.07 5.21
C GLY A 57 -18.85 14.76 5.96
N GLY A 58 -17.84 14.27 6.67
CA GLY A 58 -17.93 13.08 7.52
C GLY A 58 -18.78 13.32 8.77
N SER A 59 -19.27 12.23 9.38
CA SER A 59 -20.23 12.29 10.49
C SER A 59 -19.69 12.92 11.78
N LEU A 60 -18.37 13.03 11.93
CA LEU A 60 -17.75 13.68 13.08
C LEU A 60 -17.66 15.21 12.95
N GLY A 61 -18.01 15.76 11.80
CA GLY A 61 -17.92 17.19 11.53
C GLY A 61 -16.48 17.74 11.56
N LEU A 62 -15.51 16.86 11.31
CA LEU A 62 -14.09 17.18 11.21
C LEU A 62 -13.71 17.44 9.76
N ASP A 63 -12.55 18.05 9.58
CA ASP A 63 -11.91 18.27 8.29
C ASP A 63 -10.44 17.86 8.40
N LEU A 64 -10.20 16.57 8.45
CA LEU A 64 -8.86 16.00 8.61
C LEU A 64 -8.45 15.30 7.32
N GLN A 65 -7.76 16.04 6.47
CA GLN A 65 -7.31 15.58 5.16
C GLN A 65 -5.78 15.44 5.07
N GLY A 66 -5.08 15.67 6.17
CA GLY A 66 -3.62 15.58 6.22
C GLY A 66 -2.89 16.83 5.74
N THR A 67 -3.57 17.99 5.72
CA THR A 67 -2.99 19.28 5.34
C THR A 67 -1.74 19.58 6.18
N GLY A 68 -0.63 19.88 5.52
CA GLY A 68 0.66 20.16 6.17
C GLY A 68 1.40 18.90 6.67
N ILE A 69 0.91 17.70 6.37
CA ILE A 69 1.59 16.44 6.71
C ILE A 69 2.34 15.91 5.49
N THR A 70 3.61 15.57 5.70
CA THR A 70 4.43 14.88 4.69
C THR A 70 4.53 13.39 5.03
N VAL A 71 4.21 12.52 4.06
CA VAL A 71 4.30 11.07 4.19
C VAL A 71 5.49 10.54 3.38
N GLY A 72 6.38 9.78 4.02
CA GLY A 72 7.42 9.04 3.33
C GLY A 72 6.84 7.79 2.65
N VAL A 73 7.15 7.55 1.37
CA VAL A 73 6.79 6.31 0.68
C VAL A 73 8.08 5.65 0.20
N PHE A 74 8.35 4.46 0.74
CA PHE A 74 9.47 3.62 0.31
C PHE A 74 8.89 2.44 -0.47
N ASP A 75 9.23 2.32 -1.76
CA ASP A 75 8.61 1.32 -2.63
C ASP A 75 9.55 0.85 -3.75
N GLY A 76 9.02 0.33 -4.85
CA GLY A 76 9.79 -0.19 -5.99
C GLY A 76 10.49 0.89 -6.80
N GLY A 77 10.00 2.13 -6.78
CA GLY A 77 10.54 3.21 -7.61
C GLY A 77 9.76 4.51 -7.47
N PRO A 78 9.99 5.46 -8.40
CA PRO A 78 9.38 6.77 -8.36
C PRO A 78 7.86 6.71 -8.62
N VAL A 79 7.13 7.57 -7.96
CA VAL A 79 5.70 7.78 -8.16
C VAL A 79 5.47 8.65 -9.40
N GLN A 80 4.43 8.40 -10.16
CA GLN A 80 4.01 9.21 -11.30
C GLN A 80 3.53 10.60 -10.83
N THR A 81 4.41 11.58 -10.92
CA THR A 81 4.18 12.93 -10.36
C THR A 81 3.19 13.77 -11.14
N ASP A 82 2.99 13.48 -12.41
CA ASP A 82 2.04 14.18 -13.31
C ASP A 82 0.62 13.56 -13.30
N HIS A 83 0.40 12.52 -12.48
CA HIS A 83 -0.92 11.94 -12.34
C HIS A 83 -1.88 12.96 -11.70
N VAL A 84 -3.09 13.10 -12.26
CA VAL A 84 -4.10 14.09 -11.83
C VAL A 84 -4.39 13.99 -10.32
N GLU A 85 -4.42 12.81 -9.74
CA GLU A 85 -4.69 12.56 -8.33
C GLU A 85 -3.61 13.11 -7.36
N PHE A 86 -2.47 13.58 -7.88
CA PHE A 86 -1.39 14.14 -7.08
C PHE A 86 -1.15 15.63 -7.33
N GLN A 87 -1.97 16.27 -8.13
CA GLN A 87 -1.83 17.70 -8.38
C GLN A 87 -2.17 18.51 -7.13
N ASN A 88 -1.58 19.69 -7.02
CA ASN A 88 -1.98 20.66 -6.01
C ASN A 88 -3.40 21.17 -6.29
N SER A 89 -4.08 21.63 -5.28
CA SER A 89 -5.45 22.17 -5.39
C SER A 89 -5.58 23.39 -6.32
N ASP A 90 -4.46 24.04 -6.63
CA ASP A 90 -4.37 25.21 -7.52
C ASP A 90 -3.81 24.88 -8.92
N ASP A 91 -3.64 23.58 -9.24
CA ASP A 91 -3.06 23.06 -10.48
C ASP A 91 -1.64 23.60 -10.81
N THR A 92 -0.92 24.12 -9.82
CA THR A 92 0.42 24.72 -10.02
C THR A 92 1.55 23.72 -9.93
N GLY A 93 1.27 22.48 -9.57
CA GLY A 93 2.30 21.45 -9.42
C GLY A 93 1.79 20.19 -8.71
N THR A 94 2.71 19.32 -8.34
CA THR A 94 2.42 18.06 -7.69
C THR A 94 2.76 18.08 -6.20
N ARG A 95 2.04 17.27 -5.42
CA ARG A 95 2.31 17.02 -3.99
C ARG A 95 3.36 15.92 -3.76
N VAL A 96 3.97 15.40 -4.83
CA VAL A 96 4.95 14.31 -4.76
C VAL A 96 6.33 14.81 -5.11
N THR A 97 7.31 14.52 -4.25
CA THR A 97 8.74 14.72 -4.53
C THR A 97 9.44 13.36 -4.55
N ASN A 98 9.90 12.93 -5.73
CA ASN A 98 10.72 11.73 -5.87
C ASN A 98 12.18 12.08 -5.56
N TYR A 99 12.75 11.46 -4.54
CA TYR A 99 14.17 11.61 -4.17
C TYR A 99 15.06 10.60 -4.90
N ASP A 100 14.51 9.46 -5.28
CA ASP A 100 15.16 8.51 -6.19
C ASP A 100 14.55 8.63 -7.59
N SER A 101 15.41 8.74 -8.59
CA SER A 101 14.99 8.92 -9.99
C SER A 101 14.80 7.61 -10.75
N ASN A 102 15.02 6.47 -10.11
CA ASN A 102 15.00 5.16 -10.74
C ASN A 102 14.40 4.09 -9.85
N ASN A 103 13.81 3.10 -10.51
CA ASN A 103 13.31 1.89 -9.89
C ASN A 103 14.46 1.01 -9.37
N ILE A 104 14.12 0.02 -8.57
CA ILE A 104 15.05 -0.98 -8.04
C ILE A 104 15.75 -1.80 -9.14
N ASP A 105 15.18 -1.90 -10.32
CA ASP A 105 15.77 -2.55 -11.50
C ASP A 105 16.65 -1.62 -12.35
N GLY A 106 16.81 -0.36 -11.94
CA GLY A 106 17.59 0.66 -12.62
C GLY A 106 16.88 1.37 -13.76
N ASN A 107 15.61 1.07 -13.99
CA ASN A 107 14.78 1.74 -14.98
C ASN A 107 14.28 3.09 -14.42
N THR A 108 14.05 4.06 -15.26
CA THR A 108 13.63 5.44 -14.88
C THR A 108 12.14 5.69 -15.09
N ASN A 109 11.36 4.65 -15.43
CA ASN A 109 9.92 4.79 -15.55
C ASN A 109 9.28 4.88 -14.16
N ASP A 110 8.10 5.49 -14.10
CA ASP A 110 7.30 5.50 -12.89
C ASP A 110 6.97 4.07 -12.46
N ASP A 111 6.90 3.85 -11.15
CA ASP A 111 6.54 2.57 -10.56
C ASP A 111 5.03 2.53 -10.31
N ASP A 112 4.35 1.60 -10.97
CA ASP A 112 2.90 1.43 -10.86
C ASP A 112 2.46 1.11 -9.43
N HIS A 113 3.27 0.32 -8.70
CA HIS A 113 2.95 -0.05 -7.32
C HIS A 113 3.12 1.13 -6.37
N ALA A 114 4.23 1.87 -6.47
CA ALA A 114 4.48 3.08 -5.67
C ALA A 114 3.39 4.15 -5.92
N THR A 115 3.00 4.33 -7.18
CA THR A 115 1.93 5.24 -7.59
C THR A 115 0.59 4.83 -7.00
N HIS A 116 0.24 3.54 -7.06
CA HIS A 116 -1.01 3.02 -6.49
C HIS A 116 -1.05 3.12 -4.97
N VAL A 117 0.06 2.81 -4.29
CA VAL A 117 0.18 2.95 -2.82
C VAL A 117 0.00 4.41 -2.41
N SER A 118 0.68 5.34 -3.07
CA SER A 118 0.55 6.77 -2.79
C SER A 118 -0.88 7.27 -3.06
N GLY A 119 -1.53 6.79 -4.11
CA GLY A 119 -2.94 7.09 -4.40
C GLY A 119 -3.88 6.58 -3.31
N THR A 120 -3.64 5.38 -2.78
CA THR A 120 -4.43 4.85 -1.64
C THR A 120 -4.30 5.73 -0.40
N ILE A 121 -3.13 6.30 -0.17
CA ILE A 121 -2.89 7.23 0.94
C ILE A 121 -3.57 8.58 0.68
N GLY A 122 -3.31 9.20 -0.50
CA GLY A 122 -3.60 10.62 -0.65
C GLY A 122 -4.04 11.08 -2.04
N ALA A 123 -4.71 10.23 -2.85
CA ALA A 123 -5.38 10.70 -4.07
C ALA A 123 -6.42 11.77 -3.74
N ILE A 124 -6.47 12.87 -4.49
CA ILE A 124 -7.40 13.98 -4.23
C ILE A 124 -8.87 13.57 -4.43
N GLY A 125 -9.12 12.55 -5.24
CA GLY A 125 -10.47 12.08 -5.55
C GLY A 125 -11.06 12.75 -6.79
N ASP A 126 -10.25 13.06 -7.79
CA ASP A 126 -10.75 13.36 -9.14
C ASP A 126 -11.69 12.24 -9.61
N ASN A 127 -11.33 11.01 -9.27
CA ASN A 127 -12.27 9.90 -9.21
C ASN A 127 -12.66 9.64 -7.75
N GLU A 128 -13.85 10.04 -7.34
CA GLU A 128 -14.34 9.90 -5.96
C GLU A 128 -14.20 8.48 -5.39
N GLN A 129 -14.35 7.45 -6.22
CA GLN A 129 -14.21 6.05 -5.80
C GLN A 129 -12.76 5.63 -5.51
N ALA A 130 -11.80 6.38 -6.05
CA ALA A 130 -10.37 6.18 -5.84
C ALA A 130 -9.78 7.16 -4.82
N LYS A 131 -10.61 8.00 -4.19
CA LYS A 131 -10.19 9.00 -3.20
C LYS A 131 -9.34 8.38 -2.10
N GLY A 132 -8.22 9.01 -1.80
CA GLY A 132 -7.30 8.60 -0.75
C GLY A 132 -7.85 8.85 0.65
N MET A 133 -7.17 8.28 1.65
CA MET A 133 -7.55 8.44 3.05
C MET A 133 -7.25 9.84 3.59
N ALA A 134 -6.18 10.47 3.10
CA ALA A 134 -5.70 11.79 3.51
C ALA A 134 -5.32 12.63 2.27
N THR A 135 -6.29 13.29 1.67
CA THR A 135 -6.21 13.88 0.33
C THR A 135 -5.28 15.07 0.19
N ASP A 136 -4.90 15.71 1.30
CA ASP A 136 -4.07 16.92 1.31
C ASP A 136 -2.62 16.66 1.77
N VAL A 137 -2.24 15.40 1.99
CA VAL A 137 -0.85 15.08 2.35
C VAL A 137 0.10 15.35 1.19
N SER A 138 1.32 15.72 1.52
CA SER A 138 2.45 15.72 0.60
C SER A 138 3.24 14.43 0.71
N PHE A 139 3.99 14.07 -0.34
CA PHE A 139 4.78 12.86 -0.37
C PHE A 139 6.24 13.16 -0.65
N ILE A 140 7.12 12.44 0.06
CA ILE A 140 8.49 12.19 -0.40
C ILE A 140 8.63 10.71 -0.68
N THR A 141 9.27 10.36 -1.78
CA THR A 141 9.35 8.97 -2.21
C THR A 141 10.78 8.52 -2.46
N TYR A 142 11.03 7.27 -2.11
CA TYR A 142 12.32 6.60 -2.27
C TYR A 142 12.10 5.17 -2.77
N ASN A 143 13.02 4.64 -3.57
CA ASN A 143 13.08 3.19 -3.72
C ASN A 143 13.62 2.54 -2.43
N PHE A 144 13.32 1.26 -2.22
CA PHE A 144 13.65 0.57 -0.97
C PHE A 144 15.11 0.06 -0.88
N PHE A 145 15.98 0.33 -1.86
CA PHE A 145 17.39 0.04 -1.69
C PHE A 145 18.00 0.92 -0.61
N SER A 146 18.70 0.28 0.34
CA SER A 146 19.32 0.98 1.49
C SER A 146 18.32 1.84 2.28
N ASP A 147 17.09 1.40 2.37
CA ASP A 147 15.96 2.10 3.00
C ASP A 147 16.29 2.64 4.40
N LYS A 148 17.01 1.87 5.26
CA LYS A 148 17.40 2.31 6.61
C LYS A 148 18.24 3.58 6.59
N GLY A 149 19.21 3.65 5.68
CA GLY A 149 20.03 4.86 5.52
C GLY A 149 19.21 6.07 5.04
N LYS A 150 18.25 5.83 4.15
CA LYS A 150 17.34 6.87 3.67
C LYS A 150 16.38 7.33 4.76
N MET A 151 15.80 6.41 5.54
CA MET A 151 14.96 6.75 6.71
C MET A 151 15.70 7.66 7.69
N ILE A 152 16.96 7.32 8.03
CA ILE A 152 17.82 8.15 8.88
C ILE A 152 18.04 9.51 8.23
N GLY A 153 18.41 9.56 6.94
CA GLY A 153 18.62 10.81 6.22
C GLY A 153 17.37 11.70 6.16
N VAL A 154 16.18 11.11 6.05
CA VAL A 154 14.90 11.83 6.13
C VAL A 154 14.71 12.44 7.51
N GLN A 155 14.99 11.69 8.56
CA GLN A 155 14.81 12.16 9.94
C GLN A 155 15.88 13.18 10.38
N ASP A 156 17.10 13.09 9.86
CA ASP A 156 18.16 14.06 10.09
C ASP A 156 17.91 15.40 9.36
N ASN A 157 17.07 15.38 8.34
CA ASN A 157 16.68 16.60 7.61
C ASN A 157 15.38 17.19 8.15
N SER A 158 15.51 18.12 9.09
CA SER A 158 14.36 18.79 9.72
C SER A 158 13.46 19.59 8.76
N GLU A 159 13.91 19.86 7.54
CA GLU A 159 13.10 20.56 6.52
C GLU A 159 12.03 19.65 5.91
N LEU A 160 12.22 18.32 6.00
CA LEU A 160 11.27 17.37 5.43
C LEU A 160 10.07 17.08 6.34
N ASP A 161 10.20 17.26 7.64
CA ASP A 161 9.15 17.13 8.67
C ASP A 161 8.26 15.88 8.51
N VAL A 162 8.90 14.70 8.41
CA VAL A 162 8.24 13.43 8.14
C VAL A 162 8.04 12.64 9.42
N PHE A 163 6.79 12.49 9.85
CA PHE A 163 6.44 11.74 11.07
C PHE A 163 6.06 10.27 10.80
N LEU A 164 5.72 9.93 9.55
CA LEU A 164 5.32 8.57 9.20
C LEU A 164 5.78 8.19 7.80
N SER A 165 6.03 6.89 7.61
CA SER A 165 6.35 6.34 6.30
C SER A 165 5.65 5.02 6.04
N ASN A 166 5.35 4.77 4.76
CA ASN A 166 4.77 3.53 4.27
C ASN A 166 5.83 2.63 3.64
N HIS A 167 5.80 1.34 3.99
CA HIS A 167 6.71 0.30 3.53
C HIS A 167 5.90 -0.91 3.04
N SER A 168 5.47 -0.88 1.77
CA SER A 168 4.62 -1.92 1.17
C SER A 168 5.42 -3.00 0.44
N TYR A 169 6.55 -3.41 1.00
CA TYR A 169 7.47 -4.42 0.46
C TYR A 169 7.93 -5.41 1.53
N GLY A 170 8.68 -6.41 1.12
CA GLY A 170 9.29 -7.38 2.04
C GLY A 170 9.66 -8.70 1.38
N VAL A 171 10.20 -9.62 2.17
CA VAL A 171 10.64 -10.92 1.69
C VAL A 171 9.43 -11.85 1.51
N SER A 172 9.23 -12.32 0.28
CA SER A 172 8.18 -13.30 -0.04
C SER A 172 8.55 -14.70 0.46
N ILE A 173 7.57 -15.46 0.94
CA ILE A 173 7.78 -16.86 1.33
C ILE A 173 8.13 -17.70 0.10
N ASN A 174 7.35 -17.60 -0.96
CA ASN A 174 7.63 -18.23 -2.24
C ASN A 174 8.59 -17.35 -3.04
N GLN A 175 9.72 -17.91 -3.45
CA GLN A 175 10.73 -17.24 -4.24
C GLN A 175 10.52 -17.48 -5.74
N PRO A 176 11.00 -16.57 -6.62
CA PRO A 176 10.86 -16.73 -8.07
C PRO A 176 11.48 -18.01 -8.65
N ASN A 177 12.44 -18.60 -7.96
CA ASN A 177 13.08 -19.88 -8.35
C ASN A 177 12.27 -21.13 -7.97
N GLY A 178 11.04 -20.96 -7.45
CA GLY A 178 10.15 -22.03 -7.04
C GLY A 178 10.40 -22.59 -5.63
N ASN A 179 11.45 -22.13 -4.95
CA ASN A 179 11.72 -22.52 -3.56
C ASN A 179 10.95 -21.66 -2.57
N GLN A 180 10.88 -22.13 -1.33
CA GLN A 180 10.46 -21.30 -0.20
C GLN A 180 11.68 -20.86 0.61
N ILE A 181 11.60 -19.70 1.24
CA ILE A 181 12.60 -19.30 2.23
C ILE A 181 12.57 -20.27 3.41
N ALA A 182 13.70 -20.44 4.08
CA ALA A 182 13.79 -21.36 5.23
C ALA A 182 12.81 -20.92 6.34
N ALA A 183 12.13 -21.88 6.98
CA ALA A 183 11.07 -21.65 7.96
C ALA A 183 11.48 -20.75 9.13
N TRP A 184 12.76 -20.79 9.53
CA TRP A 184 13.27 -19.95 10.62
C TRP A 184 13.17 -18.43 10.33
N ASN A 185 12.99 -18.01 9.06
CA ASN A 185 12.81 -16.60 8.72
C ASN A 185 11.44 -16.06 9.16
N MET A 186 10.45 -16.96 9.34
CA MET A 186 9.12 -16.58 9.78
C MET A 186 9.16 -16.18 11.24
N GLY A 187 8.75 -14.95 11.55
CA GLY A 187 8.78 -14.40 12.90
C GLY A 187 10.18 -14.09 13.45
N ALA A 188 11.25 -14.27 12.67
CA ALA A 188 12.61 -14.06 13.14
C ALA A 188 12.92 -12.57 13.33
N TYR A 189 13.43 -12.24 14.51
CA TYR A 189 13.98 -10.92 14.79
C TYR A 189 15.39 -10.81 14.19
N THR A 190 15.45 -10.36 12.96
CA THR A 190 16.68 -10.25 12.17
C THR A 190 17.44 -8.95 12.46
N SER A 191 18.67 -8.83 11.91
CA SER A 191 19.43 -7.58 11.95
C SER A 191 18.66 -6.40 11.31
N GLY A 192 17.85 -6.65 10.25
CA GLY A 192 17.00 -5.64 9.64
C GLY A 192 15.92 -5.16 10.61
N ALA A 193 15.23 -6.07 11.31
CA ALA A 193 14.25 -5.71 12.34
C ALA A 193 14.91 -4.91 13.49
N ALA A 194 16.11 -5.29 13.90
CA ALA A 194 16.85 -4.57 14.93
C ALA A 194 17.25 -3.15 14.48
N GLN A 195 17.57 -2.95 13.21
CA GLN A 195 17.85 -1.63 12.65
C GLN A 195 16.60 -0.74 12.64
N VAL A 196 15.44 -1.29 12.27
CA VAL A 196 14.14 -0.57 12.34
C VAL A 196 13.86 -0.13 13.77
N ASP A 197 14.05 -1.02 14.77
CA ASP A 197 13.89 -0.65 16.18
C ASP A 197 14.89 0.39 16.66
N ALA A 198 16.12 0.36 16.14
CA ALA A 198 17.11 1.39 16.44
C ALA A 198 16.69 2.76 15.90
N ILE A 199 16.16 2.82 14.66
CA ILE A 199 15.62 4.04 14.08
C ILE A 199 14.44 4.55 14.91
N ALA A 200 13.49 3.70 15.29
CA ALA A 200 12.36 4.09 16.12
C ALA A 200 12.79 4.62 17.51
N ARG A 201 13.87 4.09 18.09
CA ARG A 201 14.44 4.58 19.34
C ARG A 201 15.08 5.95 19.18
N ASP A 202 15.85 6.13 18.11
CA ASP A 202 16.64 7.35 17.88
C ASP A 202 15.74 8.51 17.38
N TYR A 203 14.63 8.17 16.71
CA TYR A 203 13.62 9.11 16.21
C TYR A 203 12.22 8.74 16.75
N PRO A 204 11.93 9.04 18.02
CA PRO A 204 10.77 8.52 18.73
C PRO A 204 9.40 9.03 18.22
N TYR A 205 9.40 10.06 17.36
CA TYR A 205 8.20 10.59 16.72
C TYR A 205 8.01 10.09 15.28
N TYR A 206 8.88 9.21 14.79
CA TYR A 206 8.81 8.64 13.46
C TYR A 206 8.14 7.27 13.49
N LEU A 207 7.00 7.13 12.83
CA LEU A 207 6.27 5.88 12.72
C LEU A 207 6.49 5.23 11.34
N MET A 208 7.08 4.06 11.34
CA MET A 208 7.22 3.20 10.16
C MET A 208 6.03 2.24 10.08
N VAL A 209 5.28 2.28 8.97
CA VAL A 209 4.10 1.44 8.72
C VAL A 209 4.42 0.40 7.66
N TYR A 210 4.45 -0.87 8.04
CA TYR A 210 4.77 -2.00 7.17
C TYR A 210 3.51 -2.78 6.80
N SER A 211 3.41 -3.24 5.55
CA SER A 211 2.43 -4.25 5.18
C SER A 211 2.79 -5.60 5.78
N ALA A 212 1.82 -6.38 6.27
CA ALA A 212 2.06 -7.75 6.75
C ALA A 212 2.50 -8.71 5.62
N GLY A 213 2.23 -8.35 4.37
CA GLY A 213 2.57 -9.12 3.17
C GLY A 213 1.38 -9.90 2.60
N ASN A 214 1.64 -10.59 1.47
CA ASN A 214 0.61 -11.22 0.65
C ASN A 214 0.57 -12.77 0.81
N SER A 215 1.28 -13.30 1.79
CA SER A 215 1.47 -14.75 1.96
C SER A 215 0.53 -15.37 3.00
N GLY A 216 -0.54 -14.69 3.39
CA GLY A 216 -1.47 -15.12 4.45
C GLY A 216 -2.05 -16.53 4.26
N THR A 217 -2.26 -16.97 3.02
CA THR A 217 -2.81 -18.29 2.68
C THR A 217 -1.74 -19.29 2.23
N VAL A 218 -0.46 -18.91 2.20
CA VAL A 218 0.64 -19.79 1.77
C VAL A 218 0.96 -20.79 2.88
N ASN A 219 1.02 -22.07 2.53
CA ASN A 219 1.55 -23.09 3.42
C ASN A 219 3.07 -23.22 3.19
N TYR A 220 3.81 -23.48 4.27
CA TYR A 220 5.23 -23.76 4.20
C TYR A 220 5.61 -24.86 5.21
N GLU A 221 6.65 -25.63 4.87
CA GLU A 221 7.11 -26.73 5.69
C GLU A 221 7.94 -26.21 6.88
N GLY A 222 7.72 -26.80 8.07
CA GLY A 222 8.46 -26.46 9.29
C GLY A 222 7.98 -25.22 10.03
N GLY A 223 6.85 -24.64 9.65
CA GLY A 223 6.22 -23.54 10.41
C GLY A 223 5.64 -24.03 11.75
N LEU A 224 5.76 -23.22 12.79
CA LEU A 224 5.25 -23.55 14.12
C LEU A 224 3.72 -23.55 14.19
N TYR A 225 3.09 -22.62 13.44
CA TYR A 225 1.64 -22.44 13.44
C TYR A 225 1.15 -22.26 12.00
N SER A 226 0.50 -23.28 11.47
CA SER A 226 -0.07 -23.20 10.11
C SER A 226 -1.03 -22.01 10.00
N GLY A 227 -0.75 -21.13 9.07
CA GLY A 227 -1.61 -19.99 8.74
C GLY A 227 -1.31 -18.68 9.49
N TYR A 228 -0.45 -18.66 10.50
CA TYR A 228 -0.25 -17.47 11.34
C TYR A 228 1.13 -16.83 11.26
N ASP A 229 2.18 -17.53 11.45
CA ASP A 229 3.56 -17.08 11.65
C ASP A 229 4.30 -16.69 10.35
N LYS A 230 3.77 -15.74 9.57
CA LYS A 230 4.26 -15.45 8.20
C LYS A 230 4.94 -14.09 8.03
N LEU A 231 5.16 -13.38 9.11
CA LEU A 231 5.92 -12.13 9.06
C LEU A 231 7.40 -12.43 8.84
N THR A 232 8.03 -11.69 7.94
CA THR A 232 9.43 -11.87 7.55
C THR A 232 10.21 -10.55 7.61
N GLY A 233 11.50 -10.63 7.90
CA GLY A 233 12.43 -9.49 7.84
C GLY A 233 12.03 -8.34 8.76
N ASP A 234 12.02 -7.13 8.23
CA ASP A 234 11.82 -5.88 8.97
C ASP A 234 10.47 -5.78 9.67
N LYS A 235 9.47 -6.49 9.16
CA LYS A 235 8.12 -6.56 9.73
C LYS A 235 8.08 -7.21 11.13
N ASN A 236 9.17 -7.85 11.55
CA ASN A 236 9.34 -8.40 12.89
C ASN A 236 9.98 -7.39 13.87
N ALA A 237 10.17 -6.14 13.49
CA ALA A 237 10.54 -5.06 14.40
C ALA A 237 9.44 -4.87 15.45
N LYS A 238 9.84 -4.42 16.65
CA LYS A 238 8.93 -4.32 17.82
C LYS A 238 8.24 -2.96 17.90
N ASN A 239 8.82 -1.94 17.26
CA ASN A 239 8.42 -0.54 17.37
C ASN A 239 7.95 0.05 16.04
N SER A 240 7.48 -0.80 15.12
CA SER A 240 6.81 -0.42 13.89
C SER A 240 5.35 -0.85 13.91
N LEU A 241 4.51 -0.22 13.09
CA LEU A 241 3.13 -0.65 12.89
C LEU A 241 3.08 -1.64 11.72
N VAL A 242 2.58 -2.85 11.96
CA VAL A 242 2.36 -3.84 10.90
C VAL A 242 0.89 -3.98 10.61
N VAL A 243 0.50 -3.74 9.36
CA VAL A 243 -0.90 -3.74 8.92
C VAL A 243 -1.18 -4.96 8.07
N ALA A 244 -2.14 -5.77 8.50
CA ALA A 244 -2.65 -6.93 7.76
C ALA A 244 -3.98 -6.59 7.06
N ASN A 245 -4.25 -7.34 5.98
CA ASN A 245 -5.55 -7.26 5.31
C ASN A 245 -6.63 -7.89 6.20
N ALA A 246 -7.67 -7.12 6.48
CA ALA A 246 -8.92 -7.65 7.02
C ALA A 246 -9.87 -7.94 5.85
N ASN A 247 -10.40 -9.16 5.78
CA ASN A 247 -11.44 -9.51 4.80
C ASN A 247 -12.80 -8.99 5.30
N ALA A 248 -12.85 -7.72 5.68
CA ALA A 248 -14.05 -7.10 6.19
C ALA A 248 -15.00 -6.79 5.03
N GLN A 249 -16.27 -7.16 5.20
CA GLN A 249 -17.36 -6.70 4.37
C GLN A 249 -18.04 -5.51 5.05
N VAL A 250 -18.46 -4.55 4.27
CA VAL A 250 -19.18 -3.38 4.77
C VAL A 250 -20.62 -3.44 4.27
N ASN A 251 -21.56 -3.25 5.17
CA ASN A 251 -22.95 -3.02 4.77
C ASN A 251 -23.03 -1.69 4.00
N ALA A 252 -23.38 -1.76 2.74
CA ALA A 252 -23.44 -0.60 1.85
C ALA A 252 -24.46 0.47 2.31
N PHE A 253 -25.46 0.09 3.12
CA PHE A 253 -26.49 1.02 3.61
C PHE A 253 -26.14 1.64 4.96
N THR A 254 -25.51 0.89 5.86
CA THR A 254 -25.24 1.37 7.23
C THR A 254 -23.78 1.76 7.44
N GLY A 255 -22.87 1.39 6.53
CA GLY A 255 -21.43 1.54 6.72
C GLY A 255 -20.86 0.67 7.85
N GLU A 256 -21.63 -0.28 8.38
CA GLU A 256 -21.18 -1.19 9.42
C GLU A 256 -20.31 -2.29 8.85
N VAL A 257 -19.22 -2.61 9.55
CA VAL A 257 -18.38 -3.75 9.22
C VAL A 257 -19.14 -5.02 9.58
N ILE A 258 -19.37 -5.87 8.59
CA ILE A 258 -19.97 -7.19 8.74
C ILE A 258 -18.81 -8.19 8.80
N SER A 259 -18.64 -8.85 9.92
CA SER A 259 -17.60 -9.89 10.12
C SER A 259 -18.01 -11.22 9.49
#